data_7f91badba25ce00d4056b0b31356c645
#
_entry.id   7f91badba25ce00d4056b0b31356c645
#
_cell.length_a   1.000
_cell.length_b   1.000
_cell.length_c   1.000
_cell.angle_alpha   90.00
_cell.angle_beta   90.00
_cell.angle_gamma   90.00
#
_symmetry.space_group_name_H-M   'P 1'
#
loop_
_entity.id
_entity.type
_entity.pdbx_description
1 polymer ?
#
loop_
_entity_poly.entity_id
_entity_poly.type
_entity_poly.pdbx_seq_one_letter_code
_entity_poly.pdbx_strand_id
1 'polypeptide(L)'
;AGFEDGFSFTITVPSNYQPHIDTAQVLKEEFKKIGVDAQIQLIEWDSWVSDVYQNRQFQSTLVGVDASNITGSAMLQRFTSDNAKNFINYSNADYDAAFEKAISSTNDDEKTQYYKECERILSESAANVYIQDLPEFVALNKKYTGYEFYPLYIQDIAKLRLADE
;
A
#
# COMPACT_ATOMS: atom_id res chain seq x y z
N ALA A 1 -22.03 12.01 -11.35
CA ALA A 1 -22.10 10.69 -10.69
C ALA A 1 -23.42 10.46 -9.92
N GLY A 2 -24.37 11.39 -9.99
CA GLY A 2 -25.70 11.25 -9.36
C GLY A 2 -25.76 11.56 -7.86
N PHE A 3 -24.76 12.23 -7.33
CA PHE A 3 -24.68 12.67 -5.93
C PHE A 3 -24.59 14.20 -5.87
N GLU A 4 -25.63 14.89 -6.33
CA GLU A 4 -25.65 16.37 -6.40
C GLU A 4 -25.56 17.00 -5.00
N ASP A 5 -26.12 16.35 -3.98
CA ASP A 5 -26.08 16.78 -2.58
C ASP A 5 -24.84 16.26 -1.83
N GLY A 6 -23.89 15.63 -2.52
CA GLY A 6 -22.75 14.96 -1.91
C GLY A 6 -23.13 13.64 -1.23
N PHE A 7 -22.16 13.07 -0.51
CA PHE A 7 -22.36 11.88 0.33
C PHE A 7 -21.29 11.83 1.42
N SER A 8 -21.47 10.93 2.40
CA SER A 8 -20.49 10.68 3.44
C SER A 8 -20.01 9.23 3.40
N PHE A 9 -18.75 9.02 3.80
CA PHE A 9 -18.18 7.69 4.00
C PHE A 9 -17.10 7.70 5.08
N THR A 10 -16.71 6.51 5.56
CA THR A 10 -15.72 6.36 6.63
C THR A 10 -14.38 5.89 6.07
N ILE A 11 -13.30 6.54 6.50
CA ILE A 11 -11.92 6.09 6.32
C ILE A 11 -11.44 5.48 7.63
N THR A 12 -11.30 4.17 7.70
CA THR A 12 -10.77 3.46 8.86
C THR A 12 -9.25 3.45 8.81
N VAL A 13 -8.59 3.96 9.87
CA VAL A 13 -7.14 4.15 9.92
C VAL A 13 -6.57 3.53 11.19
N PRO A 14 -5.47 2.74 11.10
CA PRO A 14 -4.76 2.26 12.28
C PRO A 14 -4.20 3.43 13.10
N SER A 15 -4.48 3.46 14.41
CA SER A 15 -4.15 4.58 15.30
C SER A 15 -2.65 4.71 15.62
N ASN A 16 -1.86 3.68 15.34
CA ASN A 16 -0.42 3.65 15.63
C ASN A 16 0.48 4.15 14.49
N TYR A 17 -0.11 4.60 13.36
CA TYR A 17 0.64 5.09 12.20
C TYR A 17 0.33 6.57 11.92
N GLN A 18 1.10 7.47 12.53
CA GLN A 18 0.88 8.92 12.40
C GLN A 18 0.84 9.41 10.93
N PRO A 19 1.73 8.96 10.02
CA PRO A 19 1.66 9.39 8.61
C PRO A 19 0.34 9.04 7.93
N HIS A 20 -0.28 7.91 8.29
CA HIS A 20 -1.58 7.53 7.75
C HIS A 20 -2.71 8.42 8.30
N ILE A 21 -2.64 8.78 9.58
CA ILE A 21 -3.61 9.69 10.22
C ILE A 21 -3.54 11.07 9.56
N ASP A 22 -2.33 11.61 9.38
CA ASP A 22 -2.12 12.91 8.76
C ASP A 22 -2.61 12.92 7.30
N THR A 23 -2.32 11.86 6.56
CA THR A 23 -2.82 11.68 5.19
C THR A 23 -4.34 11.62 5.14
N ALA A 24 -4.99 10.90 6.06
CA ALA A 24 -6.45 10.83 6.12
C ALA A 24 -7.07 12.22 6.37
N GLN A 25 -6.43 13.06 7.19
CA GLN A 25 -6.89 14.43 7.43
C GLN A 25 -6.79 15.29 6.17
N VAL A 26 -5.69 15.16 5.42
CA VAL A 26 -5.55 15.87 4.13
C VAL A 26 -6.62 15.40 3.15
N LEU A 27 -6.82 14.09 3.01
CA LEU A 27 -7.86 13.54 2.13
C LEU A 27 -9.26 14.01 2.51
N LYS A 28 -9.58 14.07 3.79
CA LYS A 28 -10.85 14.61 4.29
C LYS A 28 -11.09 16.04 3.81
N GLU A 29 -10.10 16.91 3.91
CA GLU A 29 -10.21 18.29 3.45
C GLU A 29 -10.30 18.39 1.91
N GLU A 30 -9.61 17.53 1.18
CA GLU A 30 -9.73 17.48 -0.28
C GLU A 30 -11.13 16.99 -0.74
N PHE A 31 -11.66 15.93 -0.12
CA PHE A 31 -13.00 15.44 -0.40
C PHE A 31 -14.09 16.46 -0.13
N LYS A 32 -13.94 17.26 0.93
CA LYS A 32 -14.87 18.34 1.27
C LYS A 32 -15.01 19.37 0.17
N LYS A 33 -13.95 19.65 -0.60
CA LYS A 33 -13.98 20.60 -1.72
C LYS A 33 -14.91 20.18 -2.86
N ILE A 34 -15.22 18.89 -2.95
CA ILE A 34 -16.11 18.32 -3.96
C ILE A 34 -17.44 17.85 -3.37
N GLY A 35 -17.80 18.29 -2.15
CA GLY A 35 -19.06 17.97 -1.51
C GLY A 35 -19.11 16.58 -0.86
N VAL A 36 -17.97 15.91 -0.65
CA VAL A 36 -17.90 14.60 -0.03
C VAL A 36 -17.39 14.72 1.41
N ASP A 37 -18.13 14.16 2.37
CA ASP A 37 -17.80 14.21 3.79
C ASP A 37 -17.13 12.89 4.24
N ALA A 38 -15.80 12.88 4.28
CA ALA A 38 -15.02 11.74 4.76
C ALA A 38 -14.90 11.79 6.29
N GLN A 39 -15.39 10.74 6.96
CA GLN A 39 -15.30 10.57 8.41
C GLN A 39 -14.09 9.69 8.76
N ILE A 40 -13.18 10.16 9.61
CA ILE A 40 -12.00 9.40 10.01
C ILE A 40 -12.34 8.58 11.26
N GLN A 41 -12.15 7.27 11.18
CA GLN A 41 -12.28 6.33 12.29
C GLN A 41 -10.93 5.75 12.64
N LEU A 42 -10.38 6.12 13.79
CA LEU A 42 -9.14 5.54 14.30
C LEU A 42 -9.45 4.27 15.08
N ILE A 43 -8.76 3.19 14.80
CA ILE A 43 -8.87 1.92 15.52
C ILE A 43 -7.48 1.37 15.87
N GLU A 44 -7.41 0.59 16.94
CA GLU A 44 -6.19 -0.09 17.33
C GLU A 44 -5.75 -1.10 16.27
N TRP A 45 -4.44 -1.36 16.19
CA TRP A 45 -3.87 -2.23 15.16
C TRP A 45 -4.48 -3.63 15.14
N ASP A 46 -4.65 -4.26 16.30
CA ASP A 46 -5.22 -5.62 16.37
C ASP A 46 -6.67 -5.64 15.88
N SER A 47 -7.45 -4.59 16.19
CA SER A 47 -8.80 -4.42 15.65
C SER A 47 -8.77 -4.18 14.14
N TRP A 48 -7.79 -3.41 13.64
CA TRP A 48 -7.65 -3.23 12.20
C TRP A 48 -7.35 -4.55 11.48
N VAL A 49 -6.46 -5.37 12.05
CA VAL A 49 -6.12 -6.69 11.48
C VAL A 49 -7.35 -7.60 11.48
N SER A 50 -8.12 -7.66 12.57
CA SER A 50 -9.30 -8.52 12.65
C SER A 50 -10.45 -8.02 11.78
N ASP A 51 -10.83 -6.75 11.93
CA ASP A 51 -12.07 -6.24 11.38
C ASP A 51 -11.90 -5.81 9.91
N VAL A 52 -10.81 -5.09 9.61
CA VAL A 52 -10.56 -4.58 8.26
C VAL A 52 -9.89 -5.64 7.39
N TYR A 53 -8.72 -6.14 7.80
CA TYR A 53 -7.93 -7.03 6.95
C TYR A 53 -8.54 -8.43 6.81
N GLN A 54 -8.98 -9.04 7.91
CA GLN A 54 -9.53 -10.40 7.90
C GLN A 54 -11.02 -10.42 7.56
N ASN A 55 -11.82 -9.61 8.27
CA ASN A 55 -13.28 -9.61 8.15
C ASN A 55 -13.83 -8.64 7.10
N ARG A 56 -12.99 -7.77 6.52
CA ARG A 56 -13.34 -6.81 5.45
C ARG A 56 -14.51 -5.88 5.81
N GLN A 57 -14.59 -5.50 7.10
CA GLN A 57 -15.64 -4.64 7.64
C GLN A 57 -15.20 -3.17 7.59
N PHE A 58 -15.20 -2.58 6.41
CA PHE A 58 -14.85 -1.17 6.22
C PHE A 58 -15.50 -0.63 4.93
N GLN A 59 -15.66 0.69 4.85
CA GLN A 59 -16.02 1.39 3.61
C GLN A 59 -14.76 1.75 2.81
N SER A 60 -13.81 2.37 3.50
CA SER A 60 -12.46 2.60 2.98
C SER A 60 -11.45 2.51 4.12
N THR A 61 -10.20 2.27 3.79
CA THR A 61 -9.11 2.24 4.75
C THR A 61 -7.85 2.84 4.14
N LEU A 62 -6.98 3.34 5.00
CA LEU A 62 -5.68 3.88 4.62
C LEU A 62 -4.60 3.14 5.39
N VAL A 63 -3.71 2.49 4.68
CA VAL A 63 -2.65 1.65 5.25
C VAL A 63 -1.49 1.53 4.26
N GLY A 64 -0.28 1.35 4.78
CA GLY A 64 0.87 0.96 3.97
C GLY A 64 0.81 -0.52 3.59
N VAL A 65 1.26 -0.84 2.39
CA VAL A 65 1.38 -2.22 1.92
C VAL A 65 2.83 -2.47 1.53
N ASP A 66 3.45 -3.43 2.18
CA ASP A 66 4.83 -3.83 1.93
C ASP A 66 4.91 -5.17 1.22
N ALA A 67 5.89 -5.31 0.34
CA ALA A 67 6.26 -6.58 -0.23
C ALA A 67 7.25 -7.32 0.70
N SER A 68 7.08 -8.63 0.84
CA SER A 68 8.02 -9.46 1.60
C SER A 68 9.36 -9.66 0.90
N ASN A 69 9.45 -9.31 -0.38
CA ASN A 69 10.65 -9.28 -1.21
C ASN A 69 10.48 -8.23 -2.33
N ILE A 70 11.56 -7.90 -3.03
CA ILE A 70 11.61 -6.85 -4.08
C ILE A 70 11.22 -7.35 -5.46
N THR A 71 10.28 -8.27 -5.58
CA THR A 71 9.80 -8.74 -6.88
C THR A 71 8.43 -8.14 -7.20
N GLY A 72 8.17 -7.87 -8.48
CA GLY A 72 6.85 -7.40 -8.93
C GLY A 72 5.72 -8.34 -8.52
N SER A 73 5.96 -9.66 -8.57
CA SER A 73 4.97 -10.65 -8.13
C SER A 73 4.60 -10.52 -6.65
N ALA A 74 5.54 -10.17 -5.78
CA ALA A 74 5.28 -10.09 -4.34
C ALA A 74 4.26 -8.99 -3.99
N MET A 75 4.25 -7.90 -4.75
CA MET A 75 3.27 -6.82 -4.58
C MET A 75 1.99 -7.12 -5.36
N LEU A 76 2.10 -7.44 -6.64
CA LEU A 76 0.96 -7.55 -7.54
C LEU A 76 0.05 -8.76 -7.26
N GLN A 77 0.60 -9.87 -6.74
CA GLN A 77 -0.23 -11.03 -6.34
C GLN A 77 -1.35 -10.69 -5.34
N ARG A 78 -1.21 -9.57 -4.59
CA ARG A 78 -2.21 -9.16 -3.60
C ARG A 78 -3.54 -8.76 -4.21
N PHE A 79 -3.59 -8.51 -5.52
CA PHE A 79 -4.77 -8.05 -6.22
C PHE A 79 -5.41 -9.13 -7.09
N THR A 80 -4.86 -10.36 -7.14
CA THR A 80 -5.55 -11.45 -7.82
C THR A 80 -6.81 -11.85 -7.06
N SER A 81 -7.86 -12.21 -7.79
CA SER A 81 -9.21 -12.40 -7.24
C SER A 81 -9.30 -13.46 -6.15
N ASP A 82 -8.44 -14.48 -6.20
CA ASP A 82 -8.41 -15.62 -5.30
C ASP A 82 -7.37 -15.50 -4.16
N ASN A 83 -6.57 -14.44 -4.13
CA ASN A 83 -5.50 -14.31 -3.15
C ASN A 83 -6.02 -13.94 -1.77
N ALA A 84 -5.65 -14.69 -0.74
CA ALA A 84 -6.05 -14.43 0.64
C ALA A 84 -5.59 -13.03 1.16
N LYS A 85 -4.55 -12.45 0.57
CA LYS A 85 -4.07 -11.09 0.89
C LYS A 85 -4.85 -9.99 0.19
N ASN A 86 -5.78 -10.34 -0.71
CA ASN A 86 -6.67 -9.40 -1.38
C ASN A 86 -7.82 -9.02 -0.43
N PHE A 87 -7.53 -8.17 0.55
CA PHE A 87 -8.52 -7.77 1.55
C PHE A 87 -9.49 -6.68 1.06
N ILE A 88 -9.21 -6.06 -0.09
CA ILE A 88 -10.09 -5.06 -0.71
C ILE A 88 -11.18 -5.67 -1.60
N ASN A 89 -11.24 -6.99 -1.71
CA ASN A 89 -12.18 -7.73 -2.56
C ASN A 89 -12.11 -7.33 -4.06
N TYR A 90 -10.95 -6.89 -4.53
CA TYR A 90 -10.76 -6.61 -5.95
C TYR A 90 -10.93 -7.87 -6.76
N SER A 91 -11.67 -7.80 -7.86
CA SER A 91 -11.89 -8.92 -8.77
C SER A 91 -11.94 -8.43 -10.20
N ASN A 92 -10.99 -8.87 -11.00
CA ASN A 92 -10.87 -8.49 -12.41
C ASN A 92 -10.21 -9.62 -13.19
N ALA A 93 -10.95 -10.25 -14.10
CA ALA A 93 -10.49 -11.38 -14.86
C ALA A 93 -9.32 -11.05 -15.82
N ASP A 94 -9.27 -9.84 -16.35
CA ASP A 94 -8.16 -9.39 -17.20
C ASP A 94 -6.88 -9.22 -16.38
N TYR A 95 -7.03 -8.73 -15.14
CA TYR A 95 -5.91 -8.65 -14.19
C TYR A 95 -5.36 -10.03 -13.86
N ASP A 96 -6.23 -10.97 -13.49
CA ASP A 96 -5.84 -12.33 -13.14
C ASP A 96 -5.13 -13.01 -14.31
N ALA A 97 -5.65 -12.85 -15.54
CA ALA A 97 -5.03 -13.39 -16.75
C ALA A 97 -3.67 -12.74 -17.05
N ALA A 98 -3.51 -11.44 -16.85
CA ALA A 98 -2.24 -10.74 -17.03
C ALA A 98 -1.21 -11.21 -15.99
N PHE A 99 -1.62 -11.33 -14.74
CA PHE A 99 -0.75 -11.80 -13.66
C PHE A 99 -0.29 -13.25 -13.88
N GLU A 100 -1.19 -14.15 -14.28
CA GLU A 100 -0.85 -15.55 -14.62
C GLU A 100 0.18 -15.62 -15.75
N LYS A 101 0.03 -14.82 -16.80
CA LYS A 101 1.04 -14.72 -17.87
C LYS A 101 2.38 -14.20 -17.35
N ALA A 102 2.37 -13.22 -16.46
CA ALA A 102 3.59 -12.67 -15.88
C ALA A 102 4.38 -13.71 -15.09
N ILE A 103 3.70 -14.51 -14.24
CA ILE A 103 4.38 -15.51 -13.41
C ILE A 103 4.78 -16.77 -14.17
N SER A 104 4.08 -17.10 -15.26
CA SER A 104 4.40 -18.28 -16.11
C SER A 104 5.41 -18.00 -17.21
N SER A 105 5.67 -16.74 -17.57
CA SER A 105 6.67 -16.40 -18.58
C SER A 105 8.09 -16.68 -18.09
N THR A 106 8.89 -17.31 -18.95
CA THR A 106 10.33 -17.50 -18.75
C THR A 106 11.18 -16.41 -19.41
N ASN A 107 10.54 -15.52 -20.18
CA ASN A 107 11.17 -14.37 -20.81
C ASN A 107 10.98 -13.13 -19.95
N ASP A 108 12.07 -12.47 -19.55
CA ASP A 108 12.02 -11.33 -18.63
C ASP A 108 11.36 -10.09 -19.25
N ASP A 109 11.48 -9.88 -20.57
CA ASP A 109 10.83 -8.76 -21.25
C ASP A 109 9.31 -8.95 -21.30
N GLU A 110 8.84 -10.15 -21.63
CA GLU A 110 7.42 -10.49 -21.60
C GLU A 110 6.85 -10.38 -20.18
N LYS A 111 7.56 -10.94 -19.20
CA LYS A 111 7.19 -10.84 -17.80
C LYS A 111 7.01 -9.38 -17.36
N THR A 112 7.96 -8.52 -17.73
CA THR A 112 7.90 -7.09 -17.47
C THR A 112 6.68 -6.44 -18.13
N GLN A 113 6.36 -6.79 -19.36
CA GLN A 113 5.18 -6.26 -20.06
C GLN A 113 3.87 -6.66 -19.34
N TYR A 114 3.76 -7.92 -18.92
CA TYR A 114 2.56 -8.36 -18.19
C TYR A 114 2.44 -7.73 -16.82
N TYR A 115 3.53 -7.48 -16.08
CA TYR A 115 3.45 -6.72 -14.83
C TYR A 115 3.01 -5.27 -15.05
N LYS A 116 3.51 -4.61 -16.09
CA LYS A 116 3.04 -3.27 -16.48
C LYS A 116 1.56 -3.27 -16.86
N GLU A 117 1.09 -4.33 -17.51
CA GLU A 117 -0.33 -4.49 -17.82
C GLU A 117 -1.16 -4.65 -16.54
N CYS A 118 -0.69 -5.41 -15.55
CA CYS A 118 -1.33 -5.48 -14.22
C CYS A 118 -1.44 -4.09 -13.58
N GLU A 119 -0.36 -3.31 -13.57
CA GLU A 119 -0.35 -1.95 -13.01
C GLU A 119 -1.33 -1.02 -13.75
N ARG A 120 -1.37 -1.11 -15.09
CA ARG A 120 -2.31 -0.35 -15.92
C ARG A 120 -3.76 -0.68 -15.55
N ILE A 121 -4.09 -1.97 -15.45
CA ILE A 121 -5.46 -2.42 -15.10
C ILE A 121 -5.84 -1.94 -13.70
N LEU A 122 -4.97 -2.05 -12.70
CA LEU A 122 -5.23 -1.54 -11.34
C LEU A 122 -5.50 -0.04 -11.34
N SER A 123 -4.71 0.72 -12.11
CA SER A 123 -4.85 2.18 -12.19
C SER A 123 -6.16 2.56 -12.90
N GLU A 124 -6.46 1.97 -14.05
CA GLU A 124 -7.65 2.30 -14.84
C GLU A 124 -8.96 1.86 -14.18
N SER A 125 -8.94 0.75 -13.44
CA SER A 125 -10.09 0.27 -12.67
C SER A 125 -10.25 0.97 -11.32
N ALA A 126 -9.35 1.89 -10.96
CA ALA A 126 -9.32 2.58 -9.68
C ALA A 126 -9.41 1.62 -8.48
N ALA A 127 -8.68 0.50 -8.54
CA ALA A 127 -8.66 -0.51 -7.48
C ALA A 127 -8.22 0.08 -6.13
N ASN A 128 -7.28 1.03 -6.17
CA ASN A 128 -6.78 1.79 -5.02
C ASN A 128 -6.47 3.23 -5.41
N VAL A 129 -6.37 4.07 -4.39
CA VAL A 129 -5.72 5.38 -4.50
C VAL A 129 -4.27 5.23 -4.03
N TYR A 130 -3.33 5.33 -4.97
CA TYR A 130 -1.90 5.27 -4.68
C TYR A 130 -1.43 6.67 -4.28
N ILE A 131 -1.07 6.87 -3.02
CA ILE A 131 -0.83 8.20 -2.46
C ILE A 131 0.64 8.55 -2.47
N GLN A 132 1.47 7.68 -1.88
CA GLN A 132 2.91 7.93 -1.74
C GLN A 132 3.69 6.67 -1.35
N ASP A 133 4.97 6.67 -1.67
CA ASP A 133 5.97 5.84 -1.01
C ASP A 133 6.63 6.68 0.08
N LEU A 134 6.60 6.19 1.32
CA LEU A 134 7.23 6.88 2.43
C LEU A 134 8.75 6.71 2.37
N PRO A 135 9.53 7.78 2.39
CA PRO A 135 10.97 7.67 2.51
C PRO A 135 11.35 7.15 3.90
N GLU A 136 12.32 6.28 3.96
CA GLU A 136 12.90 5.86 5.23
C GLU A 136 13.87 6.92 5.75
N PHE A 137 13.76 7.22 7.05
CA PHE A 137 14.68 8.09 7.74
C PHE A 137 15.39 7.32 8.85
N VAL A 138 16.70 7.43 8.88
CA VAL A 138 17.52 6.87 9.95
C VAL A 138 18.35 7.96 10.59
N ALA A 139 18.20 8.12 11.90
CA ALA A 139 19.06 8.98 12.70
C ALA A 139 20.20 8.15 13.26
N LEU A 140 21.42 8.40 12.80
CA LEU A 140 22.62 7.74 13.28
C LEU A 140 23.47 8.71 14.10
N ASN A 141 23.94 8.27 15.27
CA ASN A 141 24.91 9.07 16.03
C ASN A 141 26.19 9.20 15.20
N LYS A 142 26.72 10.43 15.10
CA LYS A 142 27.91 10.76 14.29
C LYS A 142 29.17 9.99 14.64
N LYS A 143 29.19 9.30 15.80
CA LYS A 143 30.28 8.39 16.18
C LYS A 143 30.30 7.09 15.37
N TYR A 144 29.25 6.82 14.59
CA TYR A 144 29.14 5.60 13.80
C TYR A 144 29.07 5.94 12.31
N THR A 145 29.60 5.03 11.50
CA THR A 145 29.57 5.05 10.04
C THR A 145 29.26 3.65 9.51
N GLY A 146 29.08 3.52 8.19
CA GLY A 146 28.85 2.22 7.55
C GLY A 146 27.40 1.80 7.49
N TYR A 147 26.43 2.69 7.84
CA TYR A 147 25.02 2.41 7.61
C TYR A 147 24.70 2.45 6.10
N GLU A 148 23.97 1.46 5.63
CA GLU A 148 23.47 1.37 4.27
C GLU A 148 21.97 1.17 4.28
N PHE A 149 21.24 1.83 3.37
CA PHE A 149 19.83 1.58 3.14
C PHE A 149 19.65 0.35 2.25
N TYR A 150 18.69 -0.49 2.62
CA TYR A 150 18.28 -1.64 1.83
C TYR A 150 16.84 -1.44 1.33
N PRO A 151 16.49 -2.00 0.18
CA PRO A 151 15.15 -1.85 -0.38
C PRO A 151 14.07 -2.65 0.38
N LEU A 152 14.42 -3.30 1.47
CA LEU A 152 13.54 -4.01 2.40
C LEU A 152 13.83 -3.53 3.82
N TYR A 153 12.92 -3.80 4.77
CA TYR A 153 13.12 -3.52 6.20
C TYR A 153 14.21 -4.40 6.82
N ILE A 154 15.41 -4.28 6.28
CA ILE A 154 16.60 -4.97 6.77
C ILE A 154 17.59 -3.94 7.25
N GLN A 155 18.05 -4.09 8.49
CA GLN A 155 19.12 -3.27 9.05
C GLN A 155 20.34 -4.16 9.32
N ASP A 156 21.33 -4.06 8.47
CA ASP A 156 22.61 -4.76 8.66
C ASP A 156 23.50 -3.97 9.62
N ILE A 157 23.24 -4.15 10.91
CA ILE A 157 24.01 -3.49 11.97
C ILE A 157 25.46 -3.98 12.07
N ALA A 158 25.79 -5.13 11.46
CA ALA A 158 27.16 -5.64 11.43
C ALA A 158 28.12 -4.77 10.61
N LYS A 159 27.59 -3.93 9.72
CA LYS A 159 28.38 -2.95 8.94
C LYS A 159 28.69 -1.68 9.71
N LEU A 160 28.00 -1.42 10.81
CA LEU A 160 28.26 -0.24 11.63
C LEU A 160 29.61 -0.35 12.31
N ARG A 161 30.38 0.72 12.26
CA ARG A 161 31.69 0.86 12.90
C ARG A 161 31.85 2.27 13.47
N LEU A 162 32.76 2.43 14.39
CA LEU A 162 33.13 3.77 14.85
C LEU A 162 33.71 4.57 13.68
N ALA A 163 33.33 5.82 13.59
CA ALA A 163 33.95 6.75 12.67
C ALA A 163 35.39 6.97 13.14
N ASP A 164 36.33 7.04 12.19
CA ASP A 164 37.70 7.45 12.49
C ASP A 164 37.66 8.92 12.96
N GLU A 165 38.44 9.26 13.99
CA GLU A 165 38.55 10.63 14.53
C GLU A 165 39.21 11.57 13.54
#